data_50393c39f8ee9a41e7dda40d6f53b443
#
_entry.id   50393c39f8ee9a41e7dda40d6f53b443
#
_cell.length_a   1.000
_cell.length_b   1.000
_cell.length_c   1.000
_cell.angle_alpha   90.00
_cell.angle_beta   90.00
_cell.angle_gamma   90.00
#
_symmetry.space_group_name_H-M   'P 1'
#
loop_
_entity.id
_entity.type
_entity.pdbx_description
1 polymer ?
#
loop_
_entity_poly.entity_id
_entity_poly.type
_entity_poly.pdbx_seq_one_letter_code
_entity_poly.pdbx_strand_id
1 'polypeptide(L)'
;MTDVDGGQLAAAAEQGRICALAARGQRDLQRRAAAHPDLFPSRPFDAALFSSIALAMAFSAPWCTAEELGLTNRAVLWGFVIDWQVDHQATSRSEVDLVAKTCLAVAGGAPADDPLGRFLAELRDDLAAAPAFAGLRGLWQEEIARTLAAMTREWEWKAAAQHGTAAPPTLAQYLDNADNLAATVVNVAHWIHTGSAETHRQLPRLVTVSDEVQRALRLINDLGTYQRDREWGDLNAIMLVDDDRAEIERQVATRIDHCRHLLAELRPDCPREADYLSRQLGFTSGFYRLTDFWGTR
;
A
#
# COMPACT_ATOMS: atom_id res chain seq x y z
N MET A 1 -26.89 -1.72 34.19
CA MET A 1 -25.58 -2.39 34.21
C MET A 1 -25.44 -3.48 33.13
N THR A 2 -26.43 -3.65 32.24
CA THR A 2 -26.52 -4.77 31.28
C THR A 2 -26.23 -4.41 29.82
N ASP A 3 -26.07 -3.15 29.46
CA ASP A 3 -25.91 -2.72 28.05
C ASP A 3 -24.41 -2.48 27.66
N VAL A 4 -23.59 -2.13 28.62
CA VAL A 4 -22.14 -1.90 28.40
C VAL A 4 -21.41 -3.24 28.15
N ASP A 5 -21.84 -4.31 28.82
CA ASP A 5 -21.25 -5.65 28.72
C ASP A 5 -21.53 -6.30 27.34
N GLY A 6 -22.77 -6.09 26.82
CA GLY A 6 -23.15 -6.60 25.50
C GLY A 6 -22.39 -5.94 24.34
N GLY A 7 -22.12 -4.64 24.44
CA GLY A 7 -21.37 -3.89 23.42
C GLY A 7 -19.89 -4.29 23.35
N GLN A 8 -19.26 -4.50 24.51
CA GLN A 8 -17.86 -4.94 24.56
C GLN A 8 -17.69 -6.37 24.02
N LEU A 9 -18.62 -7.27 24.35
CA LEU A 9 -18.61 -8.65 23.85
C LEU A 9 -18.77 -8.68 22.31
N ALA A 10 -19.68 -7.88 21.76
CA ALA A 10 -19.90 -7.78 20.33
C ALA A 10 -18.65 -7.21 19.61
N ALA A 11 -18.03 -6.17 20.15
CA ALA A 11 -16.81 -5.60 19.62
C ALA A 11 -15.64 -6.61 19.61
N ALA A 12 -15.46 -7.36 20.72
CA ALA A 12 -14.44 -8.40 20.82
C ALA A 12 -14.70 -9.56 19.83
N ALA A 13 -15.96 -9.96 19.64
CA ALA A 13 -16.34 -10.97 18.68
C ALA A 13 -16.03 -10.52 17.23
N GLU A 14 -16.31 -9.26 16.88
CA GLU A 14 -15.97 -8.70 15.57
C GLU A 14 -14.44 -8.64 15.36
N GLN A 15 -13.67 -8.22 16.36
CA GLN A 15 -12.22 -8.24 16.30
C GLN A 15 -11.69 -9.66 16.10
N GLY A 16 -12.25 -10.66 16.81
CA GLY A 16 -11.92 -12.06 16.63
C GLY A 16 -12.20 -12.57 15.23
N ARG A 17 -13.33 -12.15 14.62
CA ARG A 17 -13.67 -12.48 13.24
C ARG A 17 -12.67 -11.88 12.25
N ILE A 18 -12.28 -10.62 12.44
CA ILE A 18 -11.27 -9.94 11.60
C ILE A 18 -9.90 -10.64 11.72
N CYS A 19 -9.47 -10.99 12.94
CA CYS A 19 -8.23 -11.74 13.14
C CYS A 19 -8.27 -13.13 12.47
N ALA A 20 -9.42 -13.82 12.50
CA ALA A 20 -9.58 -15.10 11.80
C ALA A 20 -9.51 -14.94 10.27
N LEU A 21 -10.07 -13.87 9.74
CA LEU A 21 -9.98 -13.49 8.33
C LEU A 21 -8.51 -13.23 7.94
N ALA A 22 -7.79 -12.44 8.73
CA ALA A 22 -6.36 -12.17 8.54
C ALA A 22 -5.51 -13.44 8.57
N ALA A 23 -5.78 -14.36 9.50
CA ALA A 23 -5.04 -15.63 9.58
C ALA A 23 -5.21 -16.50 8.32
N ARG A 24 -6.36 -16.43 7.63
CA ARG A 24 -6.55 -17.08 6.33
C ARG A 24 -5.76 -16.38 5.24
N GLY A 25 -5.78 -15.05 5.20
CA GLY A 25 -5.00 -14.23 4.27
C GLY A 25 -3.50 -14.48 4.40
N GLN A 26 -2.98 -14.52 5.65
CA GLN A 26 -1.58 -14.85 5.91
C GLN A 26 -1.16 -16.21 5.32
N ARG A 27 -1.96 -17.25 5.54
CA ARG A 27 -1.67 -18.57 4.98
C ARG A 27 -1.69 -18.59 3.45
N ASP A 28 -2.54 -17.78 2.83
CA ASP A 28 -2.57 -17.63 1.39
C ASP A 28 -1.31 -16.93 0.88
N LEU A 29 -0.91 -15.81 1.48
CA LEU A 29 0.34 -15.10 1.16
C LEU A 29 1.57 -16.01 1.29
N GLN A 30 1.65 -16.80 2.37
CA GLN A 30 2.74 -17.77 2.56
C GLN A 30 2.80 -18.82 1.44
N ARG A 31 1.64 -19.36 1.01
CA ARG A 31 1.60 -20.31 -0.12
C ARG A 31 2.03 -19.66 -1.42
N ARG A 32 1.60 -18.42 -1.68
CA ARG A 32 1.99 -17.65 -2.87
C ARG A 32 3.47 -17.34 -2.89
N ALA A 33 4.01 -16.85 -1.78
CA ALA A 33 5.44 -16.59 -1.66
C ALA A 33 6.28 -17.87 -1.85
N ALA A 34 5.84 -19.01 -1.31
CA ALA A 34 6.49 -20.30 -1.49
C ALA A 34 6.48 -20.81 -2.95
N ALA A 35 5.52 -20.35 -3.77
CA ALA A 35 5.49 -20.64 -5.21
C ALA A 35 6.49 -19.79 -6.02
N HIS A 36 7.02 -18.70 -5.42
CA HIS A 36 7.98 -17.79 -6.04
C HIS A 36 9.23 -17.58 -5.15
N PRO A 37 9.99 -18.64 -4.82
CA PRO A 37 11.07 -18.56 -3.82
C PRO A 37 12.21 -17.62 -4.24
N ASP A 38 12.43 -17.42 -5.53
CA ASP A 38 13.44 -16.50 -6.07
C ASP A 38 13.03 -15.02 -5.90
N LEU A 39 11.74 -14.76 -5.74
CA LEU A 39 11.18 -13.42 -5.57
C LEU A 39 11.03 -13.04 -4.10
N PHE A 40 10.72 -14.01 -3.25
CA PHE A 40 10.43 -13.80 -1.82
C PHE A 40 11.43 -14.56 -0.95
N PRO A 41 12.66 -14.05 -0.79
CA PRO A 41 13.61 -14.64 0.16
C PRO A 41 13.02 -14.57 1.57
N SER A 42 13.34 -15.57 2.41
CA SER A 42 12.78 -15.71 3.78
C SER A 42 13.08 -14.53 4.71
N ARG A 43 13.98 -13.65 4.33
CA ARG A 43 14.21 -12.34 4.90
C ARG A 43 14.38 -11.35 3.74
N PRO A 44 13.60 -10.25 3.74
CA PRO A 44 12.67 -9.80 4.78
C PRO A 44 11.24 -10.35 4.67
N PHE A 45 10.93 -11.22 3.69
CA PHE A 45 9.58 -11.74 3.42
C PHE A 45 9.24 -12.89 4.37
N ASP A 46 9.04 -12.58 5.64
CA ASP A 46 8.78 -13.54 6.69
C ASP A 46 7.28 -13.65 7.08
N ALA A 47 6.99 -14.51 8.04
CA ALA A 47 5.63 -14.73 8.52
C ALA A 47 5.02 -13.48 9.19
N ALA A 48 5.84 -12.59 9.76
CA ALA A 48 5.37 -11.37 10.40
C ALA A 48 4.90 -10.35 9.37
N LEU A 49 5.65 -10.16 8.28
CA LEU A 49 5.24 -9.34 7.14
C LEU A 49 3.90 -9.82 6.56
N PHE A 50 3.78 -11.14 6.26
CA PHE A 50 2.54 -11.69 5.72
C PHE A 50 1.35 -11.53 6.68
N SER A 51 1.59 -11.64 7.99
CA SER A 51 0.58 -11.39 9.02
C SER A 51 0.14 -9.94 9.03
N SER A 52 1.08 -9.01 8.97
CA SER A 52 0.83 -7.56 8.99
C SER A 52 0.04 -7.12 7.76
N ILE A 53 0.40 -7.59 6.56
CA ILE A 53 -0.36 -7.36 5.33
C ILE A 53 -1.80 -7.88 5.48
N ALA A 54 -1.97 -9.13 5.88
CA ALA A 54 -3.28 -9.75 6.00
C ALA A 54 -4.16 -9.06 7.06
N LEU A 55 -3.58 -8.60 8.19
CA LEU A 55 -4.26 -7.81 9.20
C LEU A 55 -4.72 -6.46 8.64
N ALA A 56 -3.84 -5.74 7.96
CA ALA A 56 -4.18 -4.44 7.38
C ALA A 56 -5.39 -4.54 6.44
N MET A 57 -5.42 -5.54 5.55
CA MET A 57 -6.51 -5.72 4.61
C MET A 57 -7.79 -6.25 5.27
N ALA A 58 -7.69 -7.16 6.23
CA ALA A 58 -8.85 -7.66 6.98
C ALA A 58 -9.51 -6.57 7.84
N PHE A 59 -8.74 -5.67 8.43
CA PHE A 59 -9.26 -4.51 9.16
C PHE A 59 -9.83 -3.45 8.23
N SER A 60 -9.26 -3.25 7.04
CA SER A 60 -9.75 -2.27 6.05
C SER A 60 -11.06 -2.70 5.41
N ALA A 61 -11.23 -3.98 5.06
CA ALA A 61 -12.43 -4.52 4.43
C ALA A 61 -12.98 -5.76 5.18
N PRO A 62 -13.45 -5.63 6.43
CA PRO A 62 -13.89 -6.76 7.23
C PRO A 62 -15.16 -7.47 6.70
N TRP A 63 -15.89 -6.86 5.78
CA TRP A 63 -17.05 -7.44 5.11
C TRP A 63 -16.70 -8.39 3.97
N CYS A 64 -15.45 -8.39 3.50
CA CYS A 64 -15.00 -9.31 2.47
C CYS A 64 -14.72 -10.70 3.00
N THR A 65 -14.79 -11.68 2.12
CA THR A 65 -14.31 -13.05 2.37
C THR A 65 -12.79 -13.11 2.25
N ALA A 66 -12.18 -14.18 2.73
CA ALA A 66 -10.73 -14.40 2.57
C ALA A 66 -10.32 -14.56 1.10
N GLU A 67 -11.21 -15.07 0.25
CA GLU A 67 -11.00 -15.24 -1.19
C GLU A 67 -10.98 -13.87 -1.89
N GLU A 68 -11.97 -13.01 -1.61
CA GLU A 68 -12.02 -11.65 -2.13
C GLU A 68 -10.80 -10.83 -1.71
N LEU A 69 -10.31 -10.96 -0.46
CA LEU A 69 -9.10 -10.29 0.01
C LEU A 69 -7.81 -10.89 -0.56
N GLY A 70 -7.84 -12.10 -1.09
CA GLY A 70 -6.66 -12.78 -1.62
C GLY A 70 -5.95 -11.97 -2.71
N LEU A 71 -6.70 -11.35 -3.61
CA LEU A 71 -6.15 -10.49 -4.65
C LEU A 71 -5.55 -9.21 -4.07
N THR A 72 -6.27 -8.53 -3.16
CA THR A 72 -5.81 -7.31 -2.51
C THR A 72 -4.52 -7.56 -1.72
N ASN A 73 -4.46 -8.64 -0.94
CA ASN A 73 -3.26 -9.05 -0.21
C ASN A 73 -2.05 -9.25 -1.14
N ARG A 74 -2.25 -9.85 -2.32
CA ARG A 74 -1.19 -10.02 -3.33
C ARG A 74 -0.77 -8.70 -3.98
N ALA A 75 -1.72 -7.79 -4.20
CA ALA A 75 -1.39 -6.45 -4.67
C ALA A 75 -0.52 -5.68 -3.66
N VAL A 76 -0.79 -5.80 -2.35
CA VAL A 76 0.08 -5.26 -1.30
C VAL A 76 1.44 -5.94 -1.32
N LEU A 77 1.48 -7.28 -1.42
CA LEU A 77 2.75 -8.02 -1.47
C LEU A 77 3.58 -7.64 -2.72
N TRP A 78 2.93 -7.36 -3.86
CA TRP A 78 3.61 -6.81 -5.04
C TRP A 78 4.23 -5.44 -4.73
N GLY A 79 3.54 -4.56 -4.03
CA GLY A 79 4.08 -3.28 -3.59
C GLY A 79 5.35 -3.45 -2.75
N PHE A 80 5.34 -4.37 -1.78
CA PHE A 80 6.52 -4.67 -0.94
C PHE A 80 7.68 -5.26 -1.74
N VAL A 81 7.43 -6.15 -2.68
CA VAL A 81 8.53 -6.76 -3.43
C VAL A 81 9.14 -5.79 -4.43
N ILE A 82 8.34 -4.91 -5.05
CA ILE A 82 8.90 -3.91 -5.96
C ILE A 82 9.69 -2.84 -5.22
N ASP A 83 9.21 -2.40 -4.05
CA ASP A 83 9.94 -1.54 -3.13
C ASP A 83 11.30 -2.16 -2.77
N TRP A 84 11.31 -3.44 -2.35
CA TRP A 84 12.55 -4.18 -2.07
C TRP A 84 13.49 -4.27 -3.27
N GLN A 85 12.97 -4.51 -4.47
CA GLN A 85 13.77 -4.59 -5.69
C GLN A 85 14.41 -3.24 -6.05
N VAL A 86 13.65 -2.15 -5.94
CA VAL A 86 14.11 -0.81 -6.29
C VAL A 86 15.05 -0.25 -5.23
N ASP A 87 14.70 -0.37 -3.94
CA ASP A 87 15.43 0.31 -2.88
C ASP A 87 16.62 -0.46 -2.32
N HIS A 88 16.60 -1.81 -2.41
CA HIS A 88 17.61 -2.65 -1.77
C HIS A 88 18.34 -3.60 -2.72
N GLN A 89 17.80 -3.87 -3.91
CA GLN A 89 18.46 -4.75 -4.88
C GLN A 89 19.11 -3.97 -6.03
N ALA A 90 18.44 -2.93 -6.55
CA ALA A 90 18.95 -2.15 -7.65
C ALA A 90 20.15 -1.29 -7.21
N THR A 91 21.27 -1.43 -7.94
CA THR A 91 22.53 -0.72 -7.69
C THR A 91 22.78 0.39 -8.70
N SER A 92 21.95 0.47 -9.75
CA SER A 92 22.07 1.45 -10.83
C SER A 92 20.71 1.90 -11.34
N ARG A 93 20.67 3.12 -11.91
CA ARG A 93 19.48 3.65 -12.58
C ARG A 93 18.99 2.71 -13.69
N SER A 94 19.87 2.08 -14.44
CA SER A 94 19.50 1.16 -15.51
C SER A 94 18.78 -0.09 -14.99
N GLU A 95 19.09 -0.57 -13.80
CA GLU A 95 18.37 -1.67 -13.15
C GLU A 95 16.98 -1.24 -12.71
N VAL A 96 16.84 -0.06 -12.11
CA VAL A 96 15.52 0.52 -11.77
C VAL A 96 14.65 0.70 -13.00
N ASP A 97 15.22 1.25 -14.09
CA ASP A 97 14.52 1.42 -15.37
C ASP A 97 14.08 0.07 -15.96
N LEU A 98 14.91 -0.97 -15.82
CA LEU A 98 14.57 -2.32 -16.28
C LEU A 98 13.39 -2.89 -15.50
N VAL A 99 13.40 -2.79 -14.17
CA VAL A 99 12.29 -3.21 -13.30
C VAL A 99 11.00 -2.50 -13.70
N ALA A 100 11.04 -1.17 -13.81
CA ALA A 100 9.87 -0.37 -14.20
C ALA A 100 9.36 -0.76 -15.59
N LYS A 101 10.24 -0.85 -16.59
CA LYS A 101 9.89 -1.24 -17.97
C LYS A 101 9.27 -2.63 -18.03
N THR A 102 9.81 -3.60 -17.30
CA THR A 102 9.27 -4.97 -17.25
C THR A 102 7.86 -4.96 -16.66
N CYS A 103 7.66 -4.30 -15.51
CA CYS A 103 6.33 -4.23 -14.89
C CYS A 103 5.31 -3.52 -15.78
N LEU A 104 5.69 -2.42 -16.45
CA LEU A 104 4.80 -1.73 -17.39
C LEU A 104 4.42 -2.61 -18.59
N ALA A 105 5.37 -3.34 -19.16
CA ALA A 105 5.11 -4.25 -20.27
C ALA A 105 4.14 -5.36 -19.86
N VAL A 106 4.36 -5.97 -18.67
CA VAL A 106 3.50 -7.02 -18.12
C VAL A 106 2.11 -6.50 -17.81
N ALA A 107 1.99 -5.33 -17.19
CA ALA A 107 0.70 -4.68 -16.98
C ALA A 107 -0.02 -4.40 -18.31
N GLY A 108 0.75 -4.08 -19.37
CA GLY A 108 0.29 -3.93 -20.76
C GLY A 108 -0.17 -5.23 -21.43
N GLY A 109 0.11 -6.40 -20.82
CA GLY A 109 -0.27 -7.72 -21.35
C GLY A 109 0.88 -8.48 -22.01
N ALA A 110 2.12 -7.99 -21.92
CA ALA A 110 3.27 -8.77 -22.36
C ALA A 110 3.45 -10.03 -21.49
N PRO A 111 4.03 -11.11 -22.05
CA PRO A 111 4.48 -12.23 -21.26
C PRO A 111 5.61 -11.83 -20.32
N ALA A 112 5.81 -12.58 -19.26
CA ALA A 112 6.83 -12.33 -18.25
C ALA A 112 7.74 -13.56 -18.09
N ASP A 113 9.05 -13.33 -18.22
CA ASP A 113 10.06 -14.37 -18.08
C ASP A 113 10.80 -14.32 -16.74
N ASP A 114 10.82 -13.13 -16.11
CA ASP A 114 11.43 -12.92 -14.79
C ASP A 114 10.44 -13.20 -13.63
N PRO A 115 10.92 -13.46 -12.40
CA PRO A 115 10.06 -13.76 -11.26
C PRO A 115 9.07 -12.64 -10.89
N LEU A 116 9.50 -11.38 -10.91
CA LEU A 116 8.65 -10.23 -10.58
C LEU A 116 7.55 -10.05 -11.62
N GLY A 117 7.91 -10.11 -12.88
CA GLY A 117 6.96 -10.03 -13.99
C GLY A 117 5.94 -11.17 -13.96
N ARG A 118 6.33 -12.41 -13.66
CA ARG A 118 5.40 -13.54 -13.50
C ARG A 118 4.39 -13.30 -12.38
N PHE A 119 4.85 -12.82 -11.23
CA PHE A 119 3.96 -12.50 -10.10
C PHE A 119 2.97 -11.38 -10.45
N LEU A 120 3.41 -10.33 -11.15
CA LEU A 120 2.52 -9.28 -11.63
C LEU A 120 1.55 -9.77 -12.72
N ALA A 121 1.99 -10.69 -13.59
CA ALA A 121 1.13 -11.30 -14.60
C ALA A 121 0.00 -12.12 -13.96
N GLU A 122 0.29 -12.90 -12.93
CA GLU A 122 -0.73 -13.64 -12.15
C GLU A 122 -1.74 -12.68 -11.53
N LEU A 123 -1.27 -11.56 -10.93
CA LEU A 123 -2.15 -10.53 -10.35
C LEU A 123 -3.05 -9.90 -11.43
N ARG A 124 -2.49 -9.55 -12.60
CA ARG A 124 -3.24 -9.03 -13.75
C ARG A 124 -4.29 -10.03 -14.23
N ASP A 125 -3.93 -11.29 -14.37
CA ASP A 125 -4.81 -12.33 -14.91
C ASP A 125 -5.94 -12.66 -13.93
N ASP A 126 -5.69 -12.60 -12.62
CA ASP A 126 -6.74 -12.71 -11.61
C ASP A 126 -7.68 -11.49 -11.62
N LEU A 127 -7.14 -10.26 -11.81
CA LEU A 127 -7.97 -9.08 -12.04
C LEU A 127 -8.82 -9.20 -13.31
N ALA A 128 -8.27 -9.80 -14.36
CA ALA A 128 -8.96 -10.00 -15.63
C ALA A 128 -10.18 -10.94 -15.52
N ALA A 129 -10.26 -11.74 -14.46
CA ALA A 129 -11.45 -12.52 -14.15
C ALA A 129 -12.64 -11.67 -13.67
N ALA A 130 -12.40 -10.43 -13.20
CA ALA A 130 -13.45 -9.49 -12.84
C ALA A 130 -14.08 -8.88 -14.11
N PRO A 131 -15.43 -8.96 -14.29
CA PRO A 131 -16.09 -8.46 -15.51
C PRO A 131 -15.81 -6.99 -15.82
N ALA A 132 -15.57 -6.17 -14.79
CA ALA A 132 -15.30 -4.74 -14.94
C ALA A 132 -13.88 -4.44 -15.45
N PHE A 133 -12.93 -5.37 -15.31
CA PHE A 133 -11.52 -5.11 -15.60
C PHE A 133 -11.26 -4.68 -17.05
N ALA A 134 -11.98 -5.24 -18.01
CA ALA A 134 -11.79 -4.89 -19.43
C ALA A 134 -11.96 -3.37 -19.68
N GLY A 135 -12.93 -2.75 -19.00
CA GLY A 135 -13.18 -1.30 -19.09
C GLY A 135 -12.28 -0.45 -18.18
N LEU A 136 -11.69 -1.06 -17.14
CA LEU A 136 -10.91 -0.38 -16.10
C LEU A 136 -9.41 -0.68 -16.17
N ARG A 137 -9.01 -1.51 -17.12
CA ARG A 137 -7.59 -1.90 -17.31
C ARG A 137 -6.67 -0.69 -17.47
N GLY A 138 -7.10 0.31 -18.24
CA GLY A 138 -6.31 1.54 -18.46
C GLY A 138 -6.03 2.28 -17.15
N LEU A 139 -7.03 2.40 -16.28
CA LEU A 139 -6.87 3.01 -14.96
C LEU A 139 -5.87 2.23 -14.09
N TRP A 140 -6.00 0.90 -14.03
CA TRP A 140 -5.06 0.07 -13.27
C TRP A 140 -3.63 0.18 -13.80
N GLN A 141 -3.44 0.22 -15.13
CA GLN A 141 -2.13 0.42 -15.75
C GLN A 141 -1.55 1.80 -15.44
N GLU A 142 -2.37 2.83 -15.40
CA GLU A 142 -1.96 4.18 -15.01
C GLU A 142 -1.46 4.21 -13.55
N GLU A 143 -2.17 3.56 -12.62
CA GLU A 143 -1.74 3.49 -11.22
C GLU A 143 -0.44 2.70 -11.04
N ILE A 144 -0.25 1.60 -11.78
CA ILE A 144 1.04 0.89 -11.84
C ILE A 144 2.14 1.85 -12.34
N ALA A 145 1.88 2.60 -13.39
CA ALA A 145 2.86 3.53 -13.96
C ALA A 145 3.22 4.67 -12.99
N ARG A 146 2.23 5.24 -12.29
CA ARG A 146 2.44 6.28 -11.26
C ARG A 146 3.31 5.75 -10.13
N THR A 147 3.00 4.56 -9.61
CA THR A 147 3.76 3.90 -8.54
C THR A 147 5.22 3.69 -8.96
N LEU A 148 5.46 3.13 -10.14
CA LEU A 148 6.81 2.88 -10.65
C LEU A 148 7.60 4.17 -10.89
N ALA A 149 6.96 5.20 -11.42
CA ALA A 149 7.57 6.50 -11.64
C ALA A 149 7.95 7.17 -10.30
N ALA A 150 7.11 7.01 -9.28
CA ALA A 150 7.36 7.56 -7.95
C ALA A 150 8.51 6.84 -7.24
N MET A 151 8.59 5.51 -7.31
CA MET A 151 9.71 4.72 -6.78
C MET A 151 11.03 5.07 -7.50
N THR A 152 10.98 5.19 -8.84
CA THR A 152 12.16 5.61 -9.62
C THR A 152 12.66 6.99 -9.19
N ARG A 153 11.75 7.94 -8.98
CA ARG A 153 12.10 9.30 -8.54
C ARG A 153 12.70 9.30 -7.14
N GLU A 154 12.18 8.50 -6.22
CA GLU A 154 12.73 8.39 -4.87
C GLU A 154 14.13 7.78 -4.88
N TRP A 155 14.34 6.74 -5.68
CA TRP A 155 15.67 6.18 -5.90
C TRP A 155 16.66 7.23 -6.42
N GLU A 156 16.25 8.10 -7.36
CA GLU A 156 17.08 9.21 -7.86
C GLU A 156 17.43 10.20 -6.77
N TRP A 157 16.49 10.57 -5.90
CA TRP A 157 16.75 11.45 -4.77
C TRP A 157 17.75 10.84 -3.78
N LYS A 158 17.59 9.54 -3.46
CA LYS A 158 18.52 8.80 -2.60
C LYS A 158 19.93 8.76 -3.21
N ALA A 159 20.05 8.41 -4.48
CA ALA A 159 21.32 8.36 -5.19
C ALA A 159 21.99 9.75 -5.26
N ALA A 160 21.23 10.80 -5.54
CA ALA A 160 21.75 12.17 -5.57
C ALA A 160 22.24 12.65 -4.20
N ALA A 161 21.52 12.32 -3.13
CA ALA A 161 21.91 12.64 -1.76
C ALA A 161 23.20 11.92 -1.35
N GLN A 162 23.32 10.62 -1.66
CA GLN A 162 24.53 9.82 -1.37
C GLN A 162 25.77 10.35 -2.08
N HIS A 163 25.62 10.89 -3.29
CA HIS A 163 26.73 11.45 -4.07
C HIS A 163 26.93 12.95 -3.85
N GLY A 164 26.08 13.61 -3.05
CA GLY A 164 26.15 15.07 -2.83
C GLY A 164 25.92 15.89 -4.10
N THR A 165 25.17 15.36 -5.08
CA THR A 165 24.98 16.00 -6.40
C THR A 165 23.75 16.89 -6.49
N ALA A 166 22.80 16.74 -5.56
CA ALA A 166 21.62 17.60 -5.48
C ALA A 166 21.14 17.74 -4.01
N ALA A 167 20.40 18.81 -3.75
CA ALA A 167 19.70 18.99 -2.48
C ALA A 167 18.57 17.93 -2.37
N PRO A 168 18.20 17.53 -1.12
CA PRO A 168 17.05 16.67 -0.90
C PRO A 168 15.76 17.35 -1.41
N PRO A 169 14.70 16.57 -1.70
CA PRO A 169 13.42 17.14 -2.08
C PRO A 169 12.83 17.99 -0.95
N THR A 170 12.02 18.96 -1.28
CA THR A 170 11.17 19.63 -0.29
C THR A 170 10.09 18.68 0.22
N LEU A 171 9.52 18.92 1.40
CA LEU A 171 8.39 18.13 1.93
C LEU A 171 7.21 18.10 0.96
N ALA A 172 6.94 19.21 0.25
CA ALA A 172 5.89 19.24 -0.77
C ALA A 172 6.18 18.30 -1.93
N GLN A 173 7.38 18.32 -2.50
CA GLN A 173 7.80 17.40 -3.56
C GLN A 173 7.76 15.93 -3.12
N TYR A 174 8.16 15.67 -1.87
CA TYR A 174 8.12 14.34 -1.26
C TYR A 174 6.69 13.81 -1.15
N LEU A 175 5.75 14.65 -0.73
CA LEU A 175 4.33 14.28 -0.61
C LEU A 175 3.63 14.18 -1.98
N ASP A 176 4.05 14.96 -2.97
CA ASP A 176 3.59 14.82 -4.34
C ASP A 176 4.08 13.51 -4.99
N ASN A 177 5.07 12.87 -4.38
CA ASN A 177 5.60 11.56 -4.77
C ASN A 177 5.05 10.40 -3.93
N ALA A 178 3.97 10.59 -3.19
CA ALA A 178 3.42 9.57 -2.28
C ALA A 178 2.94 8.28 -2.97
N ASP A 179 2.84 8.27 -4.30
CA ASP A 179 2.53 7.06 -5.09
C ASP A 179 3.55 5.92 -4.91
N ASN A 180 4.77 6.23 -4.44
CA ASN A 180 5.75 5.20 -4.06
C ASN A 180 5.29 4.30 -2.92
N LEU A 181 4.33 4.73 -2.08
CA LEU A 181 3.71 3.90 -1.04
C LEU A 181 2.82 2.77 -1.62
N ALA A 182 2.47 2.86 -2.90
CA ALA A 182 1.63 1.89 -3.62
C ALA A 182 0.22 1.68 -3.03
N ALA A 183 -0.27 2.57 -2.15
CA ALA A 183 -1.58 2.38 -1.52
C ALA A 183 -2.74 2.56 -2.52
N THR A 184 -2.68 3.56 -3.41
CA THR A 184 -3.75 3.82 -4.37
C THR A 184 -3.86 2.72 -5.43
N VAL A 185 -2.75 2.19 -5.95
CA VAL A 185 -2.79 1.06 -6.90
C VAL A 185 -3.41 -0.19 -6.28
N VAL A 186 -3.14 -0.44 -4.99
CA VAL A 186 -3.77 -1.54 -4.23
C VAL A 186 -5.26 -1.30 -4.07
N ASN A 187 -5.67 -0.08 -3.71
CA ASN A 187 -7.07 0.29 -3.54
C ASN A 187 -7.84 0.17 -4.87
N VAL A 188 -7.26 0.61 -5.98
CA VAL A 188 -7.84 0.46 -7.32
C VAL A 188 -8.01 -1.02 -7.68
N ALA A 189 -6.99 -1.86 -7.45
CA ALA A 189 -7.10 -3.30 -7.67
C ALA A 189 -8.21 -3.94 -6.82
N HIS A 190 -8.32 -3.55 -5.53
CA HIS A 190 -9.38 -3.99 -4.64
C HIS A 190 -10.76 -3.60 -5.17
N TRP A 191 -10.96 -2.35 -5.55
CA TRP A 191 -12.26 -1.85 -6.04
C TRP A 191 -12.65 -2.43 -7.40
N ILE A 192 -11.71 -2.68 -8.29
CA ILE A 192 -11.97 -3.39 -9.56
C ILE A 192 -12.48 -4.80 -9.28
N HIS A 193 -11.86 -5.50 -8.32
CA HIS A 193 -12.17 -6.90 -8.01
C HIS A 193 -13.47 -7.06 -7.20
N THR A 194 -13.71 -6.21 -6.19
CA THR A 194 -14.79 -6.37 -5.22
C THR A 194 -15.91 -5.34 -5.35
N GLY A 195 -15.69 -4.29 -6.14
CA GLY A 195 -16.61 -3.16 -6.25
C GLY A 195 -17.86 -3.47 -7.04
N SER A 196 -18.91 -2.69 -6.74
CA SER A 196 -20.16 -2.68 -7.48
C SER A 196 -20.06 -1.85 -8.77
N ALA A 197 -21.08 -1.91 -9.62
CA ALA A 197 -21.17 -1.02 -10.77
C ALA A 197 -21.15 0.47 -10.39
N GLU A 198 -21.67 0.82 -9.20
CA GLU A 198 -21.58 2.19 -8.67
C GLU A 198 -20.14 2.53 -8.29
N THR A 199 -19.46 1.65 -7.53
CA THR A 199 -18.04 1.78 -7.20
C THR A 199 -17.22 2.05 -8.46
N HIS A 200 -17.44 1.27 -9.52
CA HIS A 200 -16.71 1.40 -10.79
C HIS A 200 -16.96 2.74 -11.49
N ARG A 201 -18.18 3.30 -11.44
CA ARG A 201 -18.46 4.63 -11.97
C ARG A 201 -17.78 5.75 -11.20
N GLN A 202 -17.60 5.57 -9.90
CA GLN A 202 -17.01 6.56 -8.99
C GLN A 202 -15.48 6.44 -8.87
N LEU A 203 -14.83 5.49 -9.57
CA LEU A 203 -13.39 5.25 -9.48
C LEU A 203 -12.54 6.52 -9.64
N PRO A 204 -12.80 7.45 -10.59
CA PRO A 204 -12.00 8.67 -10.69
C PRO A 204 -12.03 9.52 -9.40
N ARG A 205 -13.19 9.60 -8.75
CA ARG A 205 -13.34 10.30 -7.46
C ARG A 205 -12.69 9.52 -6.32
N LEU A 206 -12.83 8.20 -6.32
CA LEU A 206 -12.21 7.31 -5.34
C LEU A 206 -10.68 7.38 -5.38
N VAL A 207 -10.08 7.43 -6.57
CA VAL A 207 -8.64 7.63 -6.75
C VAL A 207 -8.20 8.96 -6.15
N THR A 208 -8.89 10.06 -6.44
CA THR A 208 -8.57 11.39 -5.86
C THR A 208 -8.58 11.36 -4.33
N VAL A 209 -9.58 10.73 -3.72
CA VAL A 209 -9.66 10.62 -2.25
C VAL A 209 -8.58 9.66 -1.71
N SER A 210 -8.32 8.56 -2.42
CA SER A 210 -7.27 7.61 -2.08
C SER A 210 -5.88 8.25 -2.10
N ASP A 211 -5.59 9.13 -3.05
CA ASP A 211 -4.33 9.87 -3.13
C ASP A 211 -4.12 10.76 -1.90
N GLU A 212 -5.17 11.43 -1.41
CA GLU A 212 -5.06 12.21 -0.16
C GLU A 212 -4.86 11.32 1.07
N VAL A 213 -5.54 10.17 1.11
CA VAL A 213 -5.32 9.15 2.15
C VAL A 213 -3.87 8.64 2.08
N GLN A 214 -3.36 8.33 0.91
CA GLN A 214 -2.00 7.85 0.68
C GLN A 214 -0.94 8.85 1.19
N ARG A 215 -1.14 10.16 0.98
CA ARG A 215 -0.26 11.21 1.54
C ARG A 215 -0.25 11.22 3.07
N ALA A 216 -1.41 11.00 3.69
CA ALA A 216 -1.49 10.86 5.14
C ALA A 216 -0.79 9.58 5.63
N LEU A 217 -1.02 8.45 4.94
CA LEU A 217 -0.38 7.16 5.24
C LEU A 217 1.14 7.24 5.12
N ARG A 218 1.66 8.00 4.14
CA ARG A 218 3.11 8.23 3.96
C ARG A 218 3.72 8.86 5.20
N LEU A 219 3.15 9.95 5.71
CA LEU A 219 3.65 10.61 6.91
C LEU A 219 3.49 9.77 8.19
N ILE A 220 2.42 8.97 8.28
CA ILE A 220 2.22 8.04 9.40
C ILE A 220 3.30 6.95 9.37
N ASN A 221 3.63 6.42 8.19
CA ASN A 221 4.73 5.49 7.98
C ASN A 221 6.05 6.13 8.46
N ASP A 222 6.37 7.33 7.99
CA ASP A 222 7.61 8.03 8.30
C ASP A 222 7.78 8.29 9.81
N LEU A 223 6.71 8.60 10.52
CA LEU A 223 6.74 8.72 11.98
C LEU A 223 7.10 7.39 12.67
N GLY A 224 6.65 6.27 12.13
CA GLY A 224 6.91 4.93 12.68
C GLY A 224 8.28 4.37 12.33
N THR A 225 8.82 4.72 11.16
CA THR A 225 10.00 4.09 10.56
C THR A 225 11.28 4.92 10.65
N TYR A 226 11.22 6.15 11.18
CA TYR A 226 12.30 7.13 11.16
C TYR A 226 13.70 6.57 11.53
N GLN A 227 13.81 5.77 12.60
CA GLN A 227 15.11 5.23 13.01
C GLN A 227 15.64 4.22 11.99
N ARG A 228 14.78 3.33 11.50
CA ARG A 228 15.14 2.35 10.47
C ARG A 228 15.54 3.06 9.18
N ASP A 229 14.76 4.04 8.71
CA ASP A 229 15.01 4.75 7.47
C ASP A 229 16.34 5.49 7.51
N ARG A 230 16.71 6.07 8.67
CA ARG A 230 18.06 6.63 8.89
C ARG A 230 19.17 5.60 8.76
N GLU A 231 18.97 4.42 9.34
CA GLU A 231 19.95 3.34 9.31
C GLU A 231 20.10 2.74 7.91
N TRP A 232 19.02 2.69 7.15
CA TRP A 232 19.00 2.12 5.79
C TRP A 232 19.37 3.14 4.71
N GLY A 233 19.41 4.43 5.06
CA GLY A 233 19.65 5.52 4.12
C GLY A 233 18.45 5.84 3.25
N ASP A 234 17.24 5.51 3.73
CA ASP A 234 15.98 5.84 3.08
C ASP A 234 15.56 7.28 3.37
N LEU A 235 14.75 7.85 2.47
CA LEU A 235 14.18 9.18 2.70
C LEU A 235 13.03 9.08 3.70
N ASN A 236 12.94 10.10 4.59
CA ASN A 236 11.88 10.19 5.58
C ASN A 236 11.50 11.67 5.77
N ALA A 237 10.22 11.97 5.85
CA ALA A 237 9.71 13.35 5.97
C ALA A 237 10.31 14.14 7.14
N ILE A 238 10.64 13.46 8.26
CA ILE A 238 11.24 14.13 9.43
C ILE A 238 12.61 14.71 9.07
N MET A 239 13.39 14.02 8.25
CA MET A 239 14.71 14.51 7.79
C MET A 239 14.59 15.74 6.87
N LEU A 240 13.45 15.91 6.20
CA LEU A 240 13.19 17.02 5.28
C LEU A 240 12.73 18.30 5.98
N VAL A 241 12.52 18.25 7.30
CA VAL A 241 12.10 19.37 8.15
C VAL A 241 13.05 19.55 9.34
N ASP A 242 14.36 19.44 9.10
CA ASP A 242 15.41 19.63 10.11
C ASP A 242 15.22 18.76 11.37
N ASP A 243 14.74 17.52 11.20
CA ASP A 243 14.43 16.57 12.26
C ASP A 243 13.32 17.04 13.23
N ASP A 244 12.48 18.02 12.83
CA ASP A 244 11.31 18.46 13.62
C ASP A 244 10.16 17.45 13.49
N ARG A 245 10.21 16.40 14.29
CA ARG A 245 9.14 15.38 14.38
C ARG A 245 7.77 16.00 14.69
N ALA A 246 7.72 17.06 15.51
CA ALA A 246 6.46 17.70 15.89
C ALA A 246 5.80 18.39 14.69
N GLU A 247 6.57 18.89 13.73
CA GLU A 247 6.04 19.41 12.46
C GLU A 247 5.33 18.30 11.68
N ILE A 248 5.96 17.15 11.54
CA ILE A 248 5.33 16.02 10.82
C ILE A 248 4.07 15.51 11.54
N GLU A 249 4.06 15.49 12.87
CA GLU A 249 2.85 15.16 13.66
C GLU A 249 1.70 16.15 13.39
N ARG A 250 1.99 17.47 13.28
CA ARG A 250 1.01 18.50 12.88
C ARG A 250 0.50 18.27 11.45
N GLN A 251 1.38 17.96 10.52
CA GLN A 251 1.02 17.66 9.12
C GLN A 251 0.11 16.42 9.04
N VAL A 252 0.41 15.37 9.81
CA VAL A 252 -0.45 14.16 9.90
C VAL A 252 -1.84 14.53 10.41
N ALA A 253 -1.94 15.30 11.51
CA ALA A 253 -3.22 15.70 12.07
C ALA A 253 -4.06 16.50 11.05
N THR A 254 -3.44 17.47 10.37
CA THR A 254 -4.09 18.30 9.35
C THR A 254 -4.60 17.43 8.18
N ARG A 255 -3.79 16.49 7.70
CA ARG A 255 -4.17 15.60 6.58
C ARG A 255 -5.25 14.60 6.98
N ILE A 256 -5.20 14.05 8.18
CA ILE A 256 -6.28 13.20 8.69
C ILE A 256 -7.60 13.96 8.75
N ASP A 257 -7.60 15.21 9.21
CA ASP A 257 -8.82 16.03 9.24
C ASP A 257 -9.32 16.33 7.82
N HIS A 258 -8.43 16.64 6.89
CA HIS A 258 -8.80 16.78 5.47
C HIS A 258 -9.41 15.49 4.90
N CYS A 259 -8.76 14.34 5.11
CA CYS A 259 -9.29 13.05 4.69
C CYS A 259 -10.68 12.77 5.29
N ARG A 260 -10.92 13.11 6.56
CA ARG A 260 -12.25 12.95 7.18
C ARG A 260 -13.34 13.73 6.46
N HIS A 261 -13.05 14.96 6.01
CA HIS A 261 -14.01 15.75 5.23
C HIS A 261 -14.28 15.10 3.88
N LEU A 262 -13.24 14.72 3.13
CA LEU A 262 -13.41 14.04 1.84
C LEU A 262 -14.19 12.72 1.96
N LEU A 263 -13.92 11.94 3.00
CA LEU A 263 -14.62 10.68 3.26
C LEU A 263 -16.08 10.91 3.67
N ALA A 264 -16.39 11.98 4.39
CA ALA A 264 -17.77 12.36 4.71
C ALA A 264 -18.54 12.76 3.45
N GLU A 265 -17.92 13.48 2.52
CA GLU A 265 -18.51 13.83 1.22
C GLU A 265 -18.67 12.62 0.27
N LEU A 266 -17.78 11.61 0.39
CA LEU A 266 -17.81 10.38 -0.40
C LEU A 266 -18.88 9.40 0.09
N ARG A 267 -19.15 9.36 1.39
CA ARG A 267 -19.99 8.35 2.08
C ARG A 267 -21.42 8.20 1.54
N PRO A 268 -22.13 9.26 1.13
CA PRO A 268 -23.49 9.10 0.57
C PRO A 268 -23.54 8.24 -0.69
N ASP A 269 -22.51 8.32 -1.55
CA ASP A 269 -22.45 7.64 -2.84
C ASP A 269 -21.67 6.29 -2.74
N CYS A 270 -20.62 6.26 -1.93
CA CYS A 270 -19.69 5.14 -1.81
C CYS A 270 -19.41 4.80 -0.33
N PRO A 271 -20.41 4.34 0.44
CA PRO A 271 -20.27 4.14 1.89
C PRO A 271 -19.21 3.08 2.25
N ARG A 272 -19.11 1.99 1.49
CA ARG A 272 -18.13 0.92 1.75
C ARG A 272 -16.68 1.37 1.47
N GLU A 273 -16.50 2.09 0.38
CA GLU A 273 -15.19 2.62 -0.03
C GLU A 273 -14.72 3.72 0.93
N ALA A 274 -15.63 4.57 1.40
CA ALA A 274 -15.34 5.55 2.44
C ALA A 274 -14.97 4.87 3.78
N ASP A 275 -15.67 3.79 4.15
CA ASP A 275 -15.33 3.00 5.34
C ASP A 275 -13.99 2.27 5.17
N TYR A 276 -13.71 1.73 3.98
CA TYR A 276 -12.44 1.08 3.66
C TYR A 276 -11.26 2.03 3.89
N LEU A 277 -11.29 3.22 3.29
CA LEU A 277 -10.24 4.23 3.42
C LEU A 277 -10.13 4.76 4.86
N SER A 278 -11.27 4.98 5.55
CA SER A 278 -11.28 5.40 6.96
C SER A 278 -10.61 4.36 7.87
N ARG A 279 -10.90 3.07 7.64
CA ARG A 279 -10.32 1.95 8.39
C ARG A 279 -8.83 1.76 8.08
N GLN A 280 -8.41 2.00 6.83
CA GLN A 280 -7.02 2.00 6.42
C GLN A 280 -6.21 3.04 7.20
N LEU A 281 -6.70 4.29 7.27
CA LEU A 281 -6.10 5.34 8.09
C LEU A 281 -6.04 4.96 9.58
N GLY A 282 -7.14 4.44 10.12
CA GLY A 282 -7.23 4.06 11.53
C GLY A 282 -6.29 2.92 11.89
N PHE A 283 -6.26 1.85 11.09
CA PHE A 283 -5.36 0.71 11.29
C PHE A 283 -3.90 1.17 11.25
N THR A 284 -3.51 1.86 10.18
CA THR A 284 -2.12 2.30 9.96
C THR A 284 -1.65 3.23 11.07
N SER A 285 -2.50 4.18 11.50
CA SER A 285 -2.19 5.08 12.62
C SER A 285 -1.95 4.34 13.94
N GLY A 286 -2.65 3.25 14.20
CA GLY A 286 -2.44 2.41 15.38
C GLY A 286 -1.23 1.50 15.26
N PHE A 287 -1.04 0.91 14.08
CA PHE A 287 -0.01 -0.08 13.81
C PHE A 287 1.40 0.53 13.91
N TYR A 288 1.66 1.64 13.24
CA TYR A 288 2.97 2.32 13.25
C TYR A 288 3.36 2.98 14.57
N ARG A 289 2.46 2.99 15.57
CA ARG A 289 2.83 3.40 16.95
C ARG A 289 3.66 2.36 17.68
N LEU A 290 3.59 1.09 17.26
CA LEU A 290 4.15 -0.05 17.99
C LEU A 290 5.17 -0.84 17.16
N THR A 291 5.00 -0.87 15.84
CA THR A 291 5.81 -1.69 14.93
C THR A 291 5.70 -1.12 13.52
N ASP A 292 6.43 -1.69 12.57
CA ASP A 292 6.28 -1.48 11.14
C ASP A 292 6.09 -2.82 10.39
N PHE A 293 5.84 -2.75 9.08
CA PHE A 293 5.61 -3.95 8.27
C PHE A 293 6.88 -4.80 8.10
N TRP A 294 8.05 -4.17 7.97
CA TRP A 294 9.33 -4.88 7.84
C TRP A 294 9.84 -5.47 9.17
N GLY A 295 9.26 -5.04 10.30
CA GLY A 295 9.67 -5.42 11.64
C GLY A 295 10.96 -4.72 12.10
N THR A 296 11.19 -4.71 13.40
CA THR A 296 12.49 -4.34 13.98
C THR A 296 13.45 -5.51 13.80
N ARG A 297 14.64 -5.24 13.27
CA ARG A 297 15.74 -6.20 13.22
C ARG A 297 16.31 -6.47 14.60
#